data_a6ecbf516c71d985379d6134d0cd1291
#
_entry.id   a6ecbf516c71d985379d6134d0cd1291
#
_cell.length_a   1.000
_cell.length_b   1.000
_cell.length_c   1.000
_cell.angle_alpha   90.00
_cell.angle_beta   90.00
_cell.angle_gamma   90.00
#
_symmetry.space_group_name_H-M   'P 1'
#
loop_
_entity.id
_entity.type
_entity.pdbx_description
1 polymer ?
#
loop_
_entity_poly.entity_id
_entity_poly.type
_entity_poly.pdbx_seq_one_letter_code
_entity_poly.pdbx_strand_id
1 'polypeptide(L)'
;MTTSHWTIESHRVNVVLWGLLVSAATLLRILLALHPGLGWDEIFSLAMATGHSLEHPANAAKPALGDYVEPPDPTPPSVFRRYLEHDELPAGPSRVIRAVVLSDTSPPLYYLLLNVWSRLLGTKDAALRLFSAVWGLACFPLLWSIGIDLGGRRTAWAACVFFAFSPLALYYSAEGRMYSLVWFLALVLAWSTLALAGRGPRSYLLLVWVFSAASGLLTHYFFAFVLMACLSWLLLHPTKLSRLHLTGLVLVTALTVLPWYIQVPEIMKQWRVTGMWAAEPLTWKEVFLNPCHLAWSYVSVAGVWGGSRRENMLAAALYAVIALVIVRQGVRRFLSERPRLLWLWALGAVVGPAVVDLVTHGSRSLTVRYALPGFPAAILLMAVGAGNLSRNVYVASLIFLPLIWLPATRKVFAEPSRIFEPFPQVSTLLDTWAEPRDLIIAHSIPSGVLGLARYMGTDTPIVSWVVQLKQHSAAQDMPRFASSYERLAVVKVHDLEEPSPAEDWLLQNETLESRKKLCSAKAEVLFFGRELR
;
A
#
# COMPACT_ATOMS: atom_id res chain seq x y z
N MET A 1 -54.18 8.38 -5.38
CA MET A 1 -53.60 7.00 -5.34
C MET A 1 -52.41 6.79 -6.29
N THR A 2 -51.82 7.82 -6.88
CA THR A 2 -50.75 7.69 -7.92
C THR A 2 -49.33 7.93 -7.40
N THR A 3 -49.14 8.32 -6.14
CA THR A 3 -47.82 8.64 -5.58
C THR A 3 -47.04 7.45 -5.00
N SER A 4 -47.70 6.33 -4.69
CA SER A 4 -47.05 5.18 -4.06
C SER A 4 -46.28 4.29 -5.06
N HIS A 5 -46.74 4.16 -6.30
CA HIS A 5 -46.05 3.36 -7.32
C HIS A 5 -44.70 3.93 -7.76
N TRP A 6 -44.60 5.25 -7.93
CA TRP A 6 -43.34 5.94 -8.32
C TRP A 6 -42.25 5.84 -7.27
N THR A 7 -42.60 5.80 -6.00
CA THR A 7 -41.65 5.67 -4.89
C THR A 7 -41.06 4.26 -4.78
N ILE A 8 -41.86 3.22 -5.02
CA ILE A 8 -41.44 1.81 -4.97
C ILE A 8 -40.55 1.46 -6.17
N GLU A 9 -40.89 1.92 -7.37
CA GLU A 9 -40.07 1.71 -8.58
C GLU A 9 -38.72 2.40 -8.49
N SER A 10 -38.70 3.66 -8.03
CA SER A 10 -37.45 4.40 -7.82
C SER A 10 -36.55 3.76 -6.74
N HIS A 11 -37.13 3.12 -5.73
CA HIS A 11 -36.39 2.39 -4.70
C HIS A 11 -35.76 1.11 -5.27
N ARG A 12 -36.51 0.32 -6.04
CA ARG A 12 -36.04 -0.92 -6.68
C ARG A 12 -34.90 -0.62 -7.66
N VAL A 13 -35.05 0.40 -8.53
CA VAL A 13 -34.01 0.82 -9.48
C VAL A 13 -32.74 1.21 -8.75
N ASN A 14 -32.83 1.95 -7.65
CA ASN A 14 -31.65 2.33 -6.86
C ASN A 14 -30.95 1.11 -6.23
N VAL A 15 -31.68 0.13 -5.73
CA VAL A 15 -31.12 -1.10 -5.14
C VAL A 15 -30.39 -1.92 -6.22
N VAL A 16 -30.99 -2.06 -7.41
CA VAL A 16 -30.36 -2.78 -8.53
C VAL A 16 -29.07 -2.08 -8.98
N LEU A 17 -29.11 -0.76 -9.18
CA LEU A 17 -27.93 0.01 -9.59
C LEU A 17 -26.83 -0.06 -8.54
N TRP A 18 -27.18 -0.02 -7.26
CA TRP A 18 -26.21 -0.16 -6.17
C TRP A 18 -25.59 -1.56 -6.15
N GLY A 19 -26.40 -2.60 -6.34
CA GLY A 19 -25.93 -3.98 -6.48
C GLY A 19 -24.96 -4.12 -7.65
N LEU A 20 -25.30 -3.58 -8.82
CA LEU A 20 -24.43 -3.59 -10.01
C LEU A 20 -23.10 -2.86 -9.77
N LEU A 21 -23.13 -1.69 -9.12
CA LEU A 21 -21.91 -0.93 -8.81
C LEU A 21 -21.00 -1.71 -7.87
N VAL A 22 -21.54 -2.27 -6.78
CA VAL A 22 -20.76 -3.03 -5.81
C VAL A 22 -20.24 -4.31 -6.44
N SER A 23 -21.05 -5.00 -7.28
CA SER A 23 -20.59 -6.19 -8.00
C SER A 23 -19.46 -5.88 -8.97
N ALA A 24 -19.56 -4.79 -9.74
CA ALA A 24 -18.48 -4.33 -10.61
C ALA A 24 -17.20 -3.98 -9.82
N ALA A 25 -17.34 -3.23 -8.72
CA ALA A 25 -16.22 -2.88 -7.85
C ALA A 25 -15.56 -4.12 -7.22
N THR A 26 -16.36 -5.12 -6.86
CA THR A 26 -15.88 -6.40 -6.31
C THR A 26 -15.14 -7.19 -7.38
N LEU A 27 -15.73 -7.33 -8.58
CA LEU A 27 -15.12 -8.05 -9.68
C LEU A 27 -13.75 -7.46 -10.05
N LEU A 28 -13.64 -6.14 -10.18
CA LEU A 28 -12.39 -5.48 -10.51
C LEU A 28 -11.31 -5.76 -9.45
N ARG A 29 -11.65 -5.71 -8.17
CA ARG A 29 -10.71 -5.98 -7.08
C ARG A 29 -10.30 -7.45 -7.00
N ILE A 30 -11.24 -8.37 -7.23
CA ILE A 30 -10.93 -9.80 -7.31
C ILE A 30 -9.99 -10.08 -8.49
N LEU A 31 -10.28 -9.57 -9.68
CA LEU A 31 -9.41 -9.75 -10.84
C LEU A 31 -7.98 -9.27 -10.59
N LEU A 32 -7.82 -8.11 -9.91
CA LEU A 32 -6.50 -7.63 -9.51
C LEU A 32 -5.84 -8.51 -8.45
N ALA A 33 -6.61 -8.96 -7.46
CA ALA A 33 -6.08 -9.82 -6.39
C ALA A 33 -5.62 -11.19 -6.91
N LEU A 34 -6.26 -11.71 -7.94
CA LEU A 34 -5.91 -12.99 -8.57
C LEU A 34 -4.66 -12.91 -9.47
N HIS A 35 -4.15 -11.71 -9.74
CA HIS A 35 -2.97 -11.55 -10.57
C HIS A 35 -1.72 -12.12 -9.88
N PRO A 36 -0.89 -12.97 -10.55
CA PRO A 36 0.34 -13.50 -9.96
C PRO A 36 1.42 -12.44 -9.84
N GLY A 37 2.32 -12.61 -8.88
CA GLY A 37 3.49 -11.76 -8.68
C GLY A 37 3.29 -10.75 -7.55
N LEU A 38 3.86 -11.03 -6.37
CA LEU A 38 3.90 -10.10 -5.24
C LEU A 38 4.97 -9.03 -5.47
N GLY A 39 4.70 -7.81 -5.03
CA GLY A 39 5.71 -6.78 -4.87
C GLY A 39 6.59 -7.02 -3.65
N TRP A 40 7.75 -6.37 -3.58
CA TRP A 40 8.67 -6.50 -2.44
C TRP A 40 8.01 -6.15 -1.11
N ASP A 41 7.24 -5.04 -1.06
CA ASP A 41 6.46 -4.66 0.12
C ASP A 41 5.44 -5.73 0.53
N GLU A 42 4.90 -6.47 -0.43
CA GLU A 42 3.97 -7.57 -0.18
C GLU A 42 4.70 -8.81 0.34
N ILE A 43 5.93 -9.08 -0.14
CA ILE A 43 6.82 -10.12 0.40
C ILE A 43 7.15 -9.82 1.86
N PHE A 44 7.52 -8.57 2.20
CA PHE A 44 7.70 -8.16 3.59
C PHE A 44 6.43 -8.36 4.43
N SER A 45 5.27 -7.97 3.91
CA SER A 45 4.00 -8.13 4.63
C SER A 45 3.71 -9.59 4.95
N LEU A 46 3.97 -10.48 4.00
CA LEU A 46 3.72 -11.90 4.17
C LEU A 46 4.71 -12.52 5.15
N ALA A 47 6.02 -12.22 5.03
CA ALA A 47 7.04 -12.71 5.95
C ALA A 47 6.73 -12.29 7.40
N MET A 48 6.43 -11.02 7.63
CA MET A 48 6.08 -10.54 8.97
C MET A 48 4.79 -11.17 9.51
N ALA A 49 3.77 -11.33 8.66
CA ALA A 49 2.52 -11.97 9.06
C ALA A 49 2.71 -13.46 9.41
N THR A 50 3.63 -14.16 8.76
CA THR A 50 3.99 -15.54 9.10
C THR A 50 4.99 -15.64 10.26
N GLY A 51 5.46 -14.48 10.78
CA GLY A 51 6.34 -14.39 11.94
C GLY A 51 7.82 -14.47 11.62
N HIS A 52 8.21 -14.09 10.39
CA HIS A 52 9.59 -14.10 9.95
C HIS A 52 10.12 -12.65 9.77
N SER A 53 11.31 -12.38 10.30
CA SER A 53 11.97 -11.09 10.16
C SER A 53 13.06 -11.14 9.09
N LEU A 54 13.22 -10.04 8.34
CA LEU A 54 14.11 -9.97 7.17
C LEU A 54 15.23 -8.91 7.31
N GLU A 55 15.10 -7.95 8.22
CA GLU A 55 15.89 -6.72 8.25
C GLU A 55 16.72 -6.59 9.55
N HIS A 56 17.61 -7.54 9.81
CA HIS A 56 18.46 -7.54 11.00
C HIS A 56 19.92 -7.90 10.65
N PRO A 57 20.92 -7.52 11.48
CA PRO A 57 22.30 -7.93 11.27
C PRO A 57 22.46 -9.47 11.35
N ALA A 58 23.34 -10.02 10.52
CA ALA A 58 23.57 -11.48 10.48
C ALA A 58 23.97 -12.05 11.86
N ASN A 59 24.81 -11.33 12.61
CA ASN A 59 25.26 -11.75 13.96
C ASN A 59 24.18 -11.64 15.05
N ALA A 60 23.05 -10.98 14.78
CA ALA A 60 21.93 -10.83 15.71
C ALA A 60 20.76 -11.77 15.38
N ALA A 61 20.85 -12.55 14.30
CA ALA A 61 19.82 -13.48 13.85
C ALA A 61 19.51 -14.55 14.90
N LYS A 62 18.22 -14.81 15.12
CA LYS A 62 17.69 -15.89 15.98
C LYS A 62 16.79 -16.81 15.16
N PRO A 63 17.33 -17.81 14.45
CA PRO A 63 16.57 -18.67 13.54
C PRO A 63 15.37 -19.35 14.22
N ALA A 64 15.53 -19.73 15.50
CA ALA A 64 14.45 -20.32 16.30
C ALA A 64 13.26 -19.35 16.52
N LEU A 65 13.45 -18.06 16.34
CA LEU A 65 12.40 -17.04 16.40
C LEU A 65 11.93 -16.57 15.00
N GLY A 66 12.38 -17.25 13.94
CA GLY A 66 11.96 -17.00 12.58
C GLY A 66 12.77 -15.93 11.83
N ASP A 67 13.95 -15.56 12.33
CA ASP A 67 14.78 -14.60 11.63
C ASP A 67 15.38 -15.23 10.37
N TYR A 68 15.42 -14.45 9.29
CA TYR A 68 16.09 -14.85 8.06
C TYR A 68 17.59 -15.03 8.30
N VAL A 69 18.12 -16.13 7.81
CA VAL A 69 19.54 -16.41 7.82
C VAL A 69 19.97 -16.66 6.38
N GLU A 70 20.95 -15.88 5.92
CA GLU A 70 21.56 -16.07 4.62
C GLU A 70 22.37 -17.38 4.64
N PRO A 71 22.03 -18.37 3.77
CA PRO A 71 22.79 -19.61 3.69
C PRO A 71 24.22 -19.35 3.18
N PRO A 72 25.27 -20.00 3.76
CA PRO A 72 26.64 -19.85 3.27
C PRO A 72 26.92 -20.62 1.97
N ASP A 73 26.07 -21.58 1.63
CA ASP A 73 26.19 -22.45 0.47
C ASP A 73 24.97 -22.35 -0.45
N PRO A 74 25.14 -22.68 -1.75
CA PRO A 74 24.04 -22.79 -2.69
C PRO A 74 22.91 -23.68 -2.15
N THR A 75 21.70 -23.17 -2.17
CA THR A 75 20.57 -23.76 -1.46
C THR A 75 19.32 -23.78 -2.37
N PRO A 76 18.51 -24.85 -2.39
CA PRO A 76 17.32 -24.91 -3.21
C PRO A 76 16.29 -23.85 -2.82
N PRO A 77 15.45 -23.38 -3.78
CA PRO A 77 14.43 -22.34 -3.54
C PRO A 77 13.48 -22.65 -2.39
N SER A 78 13.22 -23.91 -2.11
CA SER A 78 12.33 -24.35 -1.02
C SER A 78 12.77 -23.87 0.37
N VAL A 79 14.08 -23.74 0.60
CA VAL A 79 14.63 -23.25 1.87
C VAL A 79 14.28 -21.78 2.10
N PHE A 80 14.21 -20.99 1.02
CA PHE A 80 13.82 -19.58 1.10
C PHE A 80 12.31 -19.41 1.22
N ARG A 81 11.50 -20.26 0.55
CA ARG A 81 10.03 -20.20 0.57
C ARG A 81 9.47 -20.33 1.99
N ARG A 82 10.12 -21.08 2.88
CA ARG A 82 9.68 -21.27 4.27
C ARG A 82 9.46 -19.93 5.02
N TYR A 83 10.21 -18.88 4.68
CA TYR A 83 10.05 -17.57 5.32
C TYR A 83 8.78 -16.83 4.88
N LEU A 84 8.07 -17.34 3.88
CA LEU A 84 6.80 -16.81 3.37
C LEU A 84 5.60 -17.71 3.71
N GLU A 85 5.83 -18.75 4.50
CA GLU A 85 4.85 -19.75 4.88
C GLU A 85 4.74 -19.84 6.42
N HIS A 86 3.63 -20.37 6.92
CA HIS A 86 3.55 -20.66 8.34
C HIS A 86 4.38 -21.90 8.66
N ASP A 87 5.11 -21.85 9.76
CA ASP A 87 5.72 -23.05 10.35
C ASP A 87 4.63 -24.07 10.76
N GLU A 88 5.01 -25.32 11.06
CA GLU A 88 4.09 -26.35 11.57
C GLU A 88 3.25 -25.82 12.74
N LEU A 89 3.89 -25.09 13.67
CA LEU A 89 3.21 -24.31 14.69
C LEU A 89 3.22 -22.81 14.27
N PRO A 90 2.08 -22.27 13.80
CA PRO A 90 2.01 -20.89 13.33
C PRO A 90 2.42 -19.87 14.39
N ALA A 91 3.14 -18.85 13.95
CA ALA A 91 3.69 -17.81 14.83
C ALA A 91 2.61 -17.10 15.65
N GLY A 92 2.74 -17.06 16.97
CA GLY A 92 1.86 -16.29 17.86
C GLY A 92 2.05 -14.78 17.71
N PRO A 93 1.15 -13.95 18.32
CA PRO A 93 1.19 -12.50 18.20
C PRO A 93 2.52 -11.86 18.58
N SER A 94 3.19 -12.35 19.61
CA SER A 94 4.49 -11.85 20.07
C SER A 94 5.59 -12.03 19.01
N ARG A 95 5.61 -13.18 18.31
CA ARG A 95 6.57 -13.44 17.25
C ARG A 95 6.28 -12.56 16.00
N VAL A 96 5.00 -12.35 15.65
CA VAL A 96 4.60 -11.41 14.59
C VAL A 96 5.03 -9.98 14.93
N ILE A 97 4.76 -9.50 16.15
CA ILE A 97 5.19 -8.18 16.60
C ILE A 97 6.71 -8.04 16.51
N ARG A 98 7.46 -9.06 16.97
CA ARG A 98 8.92 -9.08 16.86
C ARG A 98 9.39 -9.00 15.41
N ALA A 99 8.77 -9.77 14.51
CA ALA A 99 9.09 -9.73 13.09
C ALA A 99 8.86 -8.33 12.48
N VAL A 100 7.76 -7.67 12.87
CA VAL A 100 7.47 -6.27 12.45
C VAL A 100 8.53 -5.30 12.99
N VAL A 101 8.85 -5.37 14.28
CA VAL A 101 9.86 -4.51 14.90
C VAL A 101 11.21 -4.60 14.19
N LEU A 102 11.62 -5.79 13.77
CA LEU A 102 12.91 -6.01 13.11
C LEU A 102 12.89 -5.72 11.60
N SER A 103 11.73 -5.87 10.93
CA SER A 103 11.67 -5.80 9.45
C SER A 103 11.06 -4.52 8.90
N ASP A 104 10.14 -3.87 9.63
CA ASP A 104 9.44 -2.68 9.15
C ASP A 104 9.40 -1.60 10.25
N THR A 105 9.14 -0.38 9.83
CA THR A 105 8.85 0.73 10.75
C THR A 105 7.35 0.91 10.97
N SER A 106 6.49 0.16 10.29
CA SER A 106 5.03 0.29 10.37
C SER A 106 4.45 -0.31 11.66
N PRO A 107 3.31 0.19 12.18
CA PRO A 107 2.64 -0.40 13.33
C PRO A 107 2.08 -1.80 13.08
N PRO A 108 1.86 -2.65 14.12
CA PRO A 108 1.71 -4.09 13.98
C PRO A 108 0.32 -4.61 13.60
N LEU A 109 -0.75 -3.80 13.72
CA LEU A 109 -2.12 -4.32 13.66
C LEU A 109 -2.45 -5.00 12.32
N TYR A 110 -2.02 -4.43 11.20
CA TYR A 110 -2.24 -5.03 9.89
C TYR A 110 -1.65 -6.45 9.81
N TYR A 111 -0.43 -6.64 10.26
CA TYR A 111 0.28 -7.92 10.21
C TYR A 111 -0.32 -8.95 11.16
N LEU A 112 -0.82 -8.53 12.32
CA LEU A 112 -1.55 -9.40 13.24
C LEU A 112 -2.87 -9.90 12.63
N LEU A 113 -3.62 -9.02 11.98
CA LEU A 113 -4.86 -9.39 11.29
C LEU A 113 -4.56 -10.28 10.06
N LEU A 114 -3.52 -9.97 9.32
CA LEU A 114 -3.08 -10.77 8.18
C LEU A 114 -2.57 -12.15 8.63
N ASN A 115 -1.91 -12.27 9.79
CA ASN A 115 -1.54 -13.57 10.37
C ASN A 115 -2.76 -14.47 10.58
N VAL A 116 -3.84 -13.93 11.17
CA VAL A 116 -5.08 -14.69 11.36
C VAL A 116 -5.69 -15.08 10.01
N TRP A 117 -5.76 -14.14 9.07
CA TRP A 117 -6.30 -14.36 7.73
C TRP A 117 -5.52 -15.42 6.96
N SER A 118 -4.18 -15.35 6.94
CA SER A 118 -3.32 -16.29 6.21
C SER A 118 -3.30 -17.70 6.81
N ARG A 119 -3.56 -17.87 8.11
CA ARG A 119 -3.82 -19.18 8.71
C ARG A 119 -5.08 -19.84 8.18
N LEU A 120 -6.10 -19.05 7.85
CA LEU A 120 -7.39 -19.55 7.37
C LEU A 120 -7.40 -19.81 5.86
N LEU A 121 -6.81 -18.88 5.09
CA LEU A 121 -6.90 -18.86 3.62
C LEU A 121 -5.56 -19.13 2.92
N GLY A 122 -4.50 -19.38 3.69
CA GLY A 122 -3.17 -19.67 3.17
C GLY A 122 -2.37 -18.42 2.79
N THR A 123 -1.16 -18.67 2.29
CA THR A 123 -0.13 -17.65 2.00
C THR A 123 0.02 -17.36 0.51
N LYS A 124 -0.93 -17.79 -0.34
CA LYS A 124 -0.92 -17.52 -1.78
C LYS A 124 -1.11 -16.02 -2.07
N ASP A 125 -0.60 -15.55 -3.21
CA ASP A 125 -0.70 -14.14 -3.64
C ASP A 125 -2.15 -13.62 -3.57
N ALA A 126 -3.08 -14.40 -4.10
CA ALA A 126 -4.50 -14.06 -4.06
C ALA A 126 -5.04 -13.91 -2.62
N ALA A 127 -4.64 -14.80 -1.70
CA ALA A 127 -5.09 -14.73 -0.32
C ALA A 127 -4.64 -13.43 0.37
N LEU A 128 -3.37 -13.05 0.18
CA LEU A 128 -2.82 -11.80 0.70
C LEU A 128 -3.58 -10.57 0.17
N ARG A 129 -3.79 -10.50 -1.14
CA ARG A 129 -4.45 -9.36 -1.79
C ARG A 129 -5.95 -9.29 -1.53
N LEU A 130 -6.62 -10.45 -1.42
CA LEU A 130 -8.03 -10.50 -1.04
C LEU A 130 -8.26 -9.94 0.38
N PHE A 131 -7.31 -10.09 1.30
CA PHE A 131 -7.38 -9.44 2.59
C PHE A 131 -7.52 -7.91 2.46
N SER A 132 -6.70 -7.28 1.63
CA SER A 132 -6.78 -5.85 1.36
C SER A 132 -8.05 -5.48 0.59
N ALA A 133 -8.48 -6.31 -0.37
CA ALA A 133 -9.69 -6.07 -1.15
C ALA A 133 -10.97 -6.06 -0.29
N VAL A 134 -11.06 -6.91 0.72
CA VAL A 134 -12.19 -6.93 1.67
C VAL A 134 -12.32 -5.59 2.40
N TRP A 135 -11.23 -5.02 2.89
CA TRP A 135 -11.26 -3.71 3.55
C TRP A 135 -11.61 -2.57 2.58
N GLY A 136 -11.10 -2.65 1.34
CA GLY A 136 -11.48 -1.72 0.28
C GLY A 136 -12.98 -1.77 -0.04
N LEU A 137 -13.59 -2.95 -0.06
CA LEU A 137 -15.03 -3.13 -0.26
C LEU A 137 -15.83 -2.66 0.97
N ALA A 138 -15.33 -2.88 2.18
CA ALA A 138 -15.95 -2.41 3.41
C ALA A 138 -16.04 -0.87 3.52
N CYS A 139 -15.29 -0.13 2.69
CA CYS A 139 -15.42 1.33 2.60
C CYS A 139 -16.75 1.79 1.99
N PHE A 140 -17.40 1.00 1.11
CA PHE A 140 -18.59 1.43 0.36
C PHE A 140 -19.78 1.84 1.25
N PRO A 141 -20.22 1.05 2.25
CA PRO A 141 -21.33 1.45 3.13
C PRO A 141 -21.01 2.70 3.92
N LEU A 142 -19.75 2.93 4.31
CA LEU A 142 -19.32 4.13 5.02
C LEU A 142 -19.29 5.36 4.11
N LEU A 143 -18.76 5.24 2.90
CA LEU A 143 -18.82 6.30 1.87
C LEU A 143 -20.26 6.69 1.55
N TRP A 144 -21.15 5.70 1.45
CA TRP A 144 -22.57 5.94 1.25
C TRP A 144 -23.17 6.70 2.43
N SER A 145 -22.96 6.22 3.66
CA SER A 145 -23.54 6.84 4.88
C SER A 145 -23.05 8.28 5.06
N ILE A 146 -21.72 8.49 4.96
CA ILE A 146 -21.14 9.84 5.07
C ILE A 146 -21.60 10.73 3.91
N GLY A 147 -21.67 10.20 2.70
CA GLY A 147 -22.16 10.94 1.52
C GLY A 147 -23.59 11.41 1.68
N ILE A 148 -24.49 10.58 2.26
CA ILE A 148 -25.86 10.97 2.60
C ILE A 148 -25.87 12.14 3.58
N ASP A 149 -25.06 12.04 4.66
CA ASP A 149 -25.00 13.06 5.73
C ASP A 149 -24.41 14.39 5.24
N LEU A 150 -23.52 14.37 4.25
CA LEU A 150 -22.84 15.55 3.70
C LEU A 150 -23.62 16.27 2.60
N GLY A 151 -24.32 15.56 1.73
CA GLY A 151 -24.95 16.16 0.56
C GLY A 151 -26.07 15.33 -0.06
N GLY A 152 -26.58 14.31 0.66
CA GLY A 152 -27.69 13.48 0.24
C GLY A 152 -27.30 12.42 -0.81
N ARG A 153 -28.33 11.81 -1.41
CA ARG A 153 -28.16 10.65 -2.31
C ARG A 153 -27.21 10.88 -3.48
N ARG A 154 -27.19 12.08 -4.10
CA ARG A 154 -26.28 12.37 -5.21
C ARG A 154 -24.82 12.31 -4.77
N THR A 155 -24.50 12.89 -3.63
CA THR A 155 -23.16 12.82 -3.04
C THR A 155 -22.77 11.39 -2.72
N ALA A 156 -23.66 10.60 -2.12
CA ALA A 156 -23.40 9.20 -1.79
C ALA A 156 -23.09 8.36 -3.06
N TRP A 157 -23.91 8.51 -4.11
CA TRP A 157 -23.65 7.85 -5.39
C TRP A 157 -22.30 8.26 -6.01
N ALA A 158 -22.02 9.56 -6.05
CA ALA A 158 -20.76 10.05 -6.61
C ALA A 158 -19.55 9.52 -5.81
N ALA A 159 -19.61 9.49 -4.48
CA ALA A 159 -18.55 8.93 -3.64
C ALA A 159 -18.29 7.45 -3.97
N CYS A 160 -19.35 6.64 -4.06
CA CYS A 160 -19.22 5.22 -4.37
C CYS A 160 -18.71 4.99 -5.81
N VAL A 161 -19.21 5.72 -6.80
CA VAL A 161 -18.75 5.59 -8.21
C VAL A 161 -17.27 6.01 -8.33
N PHE A 162 -16.89 7.15 -7.77
CA PHE A 162 -15.51 7.62 -7.85
C PHE A 162 -14.55 6.67 -7.14
N PHE A 163 -14.91 6.15 -5.97
CA PHE A 163 -14.09 5.16 -5.26
C PHE A 163 -14.04 3.81 -5.99
N ALA A 164 -15.14 3.39 -6.64
CA ALA A 164 -15.19 2.12 -7.38
C ALA A 164 -14.19 2.09 -8.53
N PHE A 165 -14.08 3.20 -9.27
CA PHE A 165 -13.33 3.26 -10.54
C PHE A 165 -12.05 4.09 -10.48
N SER A 166 -11.72 4.72 -9.34
CA SER A 166 -10.43 5.40 -9.17
C SER A 166 -9.28 4.40 -9.31
N PRO A 167 -8.28 4.67 -10.19
CA PRO A 167 -7.10 3.82 -10.32
C PRO A 167 -6.35 3.65 -9.00
N LEU A 168 -6.26 4.72 -8.21
CA LEU A 168 -5.62 4.70 -6.89
C LEU A 168 -6.38 3.76 -5.94
N ALA A 169 -7.72 3.85 -5.90
CA ALA A 169 -8.55 2.97 -5.08
C ALA A 169 -8.44 1.50 -5.50
N LEU A 170 -8.41 1.23 -6.80
CA LEU A 170 -8.28 -0.13 -7.34
C LEU A 170 -6.93 -0.72 -6.95
N TYR A 171 -5.83 -0.01 -7.21
CA TYR A 171 -4.48 -0.46 -6.91
C TYR A 171 -4.30 -0.77 -5.42
N TYR A 172 -4.48 0.22 -4.56
CA TYR A 172 -4.24 0.04 -3.12
C TYR A 172 -5.29 -0.82 -2.40
N SER A 173 -6.44 -1.09 -3.00
CA SER A 173 -7.36 -2.13 -2.51
C SER A 173 -6.90 -3.54 -2.87
N ALA A 174 -6.03 -3.70 -3.88
CA ALA A 174 -5.52 -5.01 -4.30
C ALA A 174 -4.06 -5.24 -3.87
N GLU A 175 -3.37 -4.24 -3.38
CA GLU A 175 -2.02 -4.38 -2.82
C GLU A 175 -2.08 -5.05 -1.45
N GLY A 176 -1.24 -6.05 -1.20
CA GLY A 176 -1.12 -6.78 0.07
C GLY A 176 -0.48 -5.94 1.19
N ARG A 177 -0.98 -4.70 1.39
CA ARG A 177 -0.50 -3.72 2.37
C ARG A 177 -1.67 -3.09 3.13
N MET A 178 -1.38 -2.35 4.17
CA MET A 178 -2.35 -1.82 5.13
C MET A 178 -3.30 -0.73 4.61
N TYR A 179 -3.12 -0.20 3.39
CA TYR A 179 -3.75 1.05 2.96
C TYR A 179 -5.28 1.01 2.92
N SER A 180 -5.87 -0.07 2.43
CA SER A 180 -7.33 -0.23 2.40
C SER A 180 -7.94 -0.35 3.80
N LEU A 181 -7.23 -1.00 4.74
CA LEU A 181 -7.63 -1.03 6.16
C LEU A 181 -7.57 0.37 6.78
N VAL A 182 -6.53 1.15 6.45
CA VAL A 182 -6.41 2.55 6.87
C VAL A 182 -7.60 3.38 6.38
N TRP A 183 -8.03 3.21 5.13
CA TRP A 183 -9.20 3.90 4.59
C TRP A 183 -10.49 3.53 5.31
N PHE A 184 -10.69 2.25 5.57
CA PHE A 184 -11.84 1.77 6.31
C PHE A 184 -11.89 2.39 7.71
N LEU A 185 -10.78 2.33 8.46
CA LEU A 185 -10.68 2.88 9.82
C LEU A 185 -10.85 4.41 9.83
N ALA A 186 -10.30 5.12 8.84
CA ALA A 186 -10.45 6.56 8.69
C ALA A 186 -11.91 6.97 8.43
N LEU A 187 -12.60 6.19 7.58
CA LEU A 187 -14.03 6.40 7.34
C LEU A 187 -14.89 6.09 8.59
N VAL A 188 -14.56 5.02 9.34
CA VAL A 188 -15.26 4.72 10.62
C VAL A 188 -15.04 5.85 11.62
N LEU A 189 -13.80 6.37 11.74
CA LEU A 189 -13.49 7.48 12.62
C LEU A 189 -14.24 8.76 12.21
N ALA A 190 -14.26 9.10 10.93
CA ALA A 190 -14.98 10.26 10.42
C ALA A 190 -16.50 10.11 10.62
N TRP A 191 -17.06 8.94 10.30
CA TRP A 191 -18.49 8.63 10.53
C TRP A 191 -18.87 8.76 11.99
N SER A 192 -18.10 8.16 12.89
CA SER A 192 -18.37 8.24 14.33
C SER A 192 -18.19 9.66 14.89
N THR A 193 -17.24 10.43 14.35
CA THR A 193 -17.05 11.86 14.66
C THR A 193 -18.30 12.68 14.31
N LEU A 194 -18.82 12.53 13.08
CA LEU A 194 -20.06 13.19 12.64
C LEU A 194 -21.27 12.74 13.47
N ALA A 195 -21.35 11.45 13.77
CA ALA A 195 -22.44 10.90 14.57
C ALA A 195 -22.43 11.40 16.02
N LEU A 196 -21.25 11.48 16.65
CA LEU A 196 -21.07 12.04 18.00
C LEU A 196 -21.46 13.52 18.06
N ALA A 197 -21.05 14.31 17.06
CA ALA A 197 -21.42 15.73 17.01
C ALA A 197 -22.94 15.93 16.91
N GLY A 198 -23.61 15.14 16.06
CA GLY A 198 -25.06 15.27 15.82
C GLY A 198 -25.93 14.61 16.88
N ARG A 199 -25.57 13.39 17.33
CA ARG A 199 -26.41 12.57 18.23
C ARG A 199 -26.02 12.67 19.71
N GLY A 200 -24.84 13.25 20.00
CA GLY A 200 -24.27 13.34 21.34
C GLY A 200 -23.54 12.07 21.81
N PRO A 201 -23.02 12.07 23.05
CA PRO A 201 -22.19 11.01 23.59
C PRO A 201 -23.00 9.76 23.92
N ARG A 202 -23.09 8.83 23.00
CA ARG A 202 -23.63 7.49 23.19
C ARG A 202 -22.48 6.51 23.38
N SER A 203 -22.57 5.60 24.36
CA SER A 203 -21.48 4.69 24.72
C SER A 203 -20.90 3.92 23.51
N TYR A 204 -21.77 3.39 22.65
CA TYR A 204 -21.30 2.68 21.46
C TYR A 204 -20.57 3.58 20.46
N LEU A 205 -20.96 4.86 20.30
CA LEU A 205 -20.25 5.80 19.41
C LEU A 205 -18.88 6.17 19.98
N LEU A 206 -18.79 6.35 21.31
CA LEU A 206 -17.51 6.60 21.98
C LEU A 206 -16.56 5.42 21.82
N LEU A 207 -17.08 4.18 22.00
CA LEU A 207 -16.30 2.95 21.80
C LEU A 207 -15.83 2.80 20.35
N VAL A 208 -16.72 3.00 19.37
CA VAL A 208 -16.37 2.91 17.93
C VAL A 208 -15.32 3.97 17.56
N TRP A 209 -15.44 5.17 18.10
CA TRP A 209 -14.50 6.25 17.87
C TRP A 209 -13.10 5.90 18.42
N VAL A 210 -13.00 5.49 19.70
CA VAL A 210 -11.74 5.07 20.33
C VAL A 210 -11.13 3.88 19.59
N PHE A 211 -11.95 2.86 19.29
CA PHE A 211 -11.51 1.67 18.59
C PHE A 211 -10.92 2.02 17.21
N SER A 212 -11.63 2.84 16.42
CA SER A 212 -11.15 3.23 15.09
C SER A 212 -9.91 4.14 15.15
N ALA A 213 -9.83 5.05 16.13
CA ALA A 213 -8.67 5.90 16.35
C ALA A 213 -7.43 5.09 16.76
N ALA A 214 -7.56 4.22 17.76
CA ALA A 214 -6.46 3.38 18.22
C ALA A 214 -6.03 2.37 17.15
N SER A 215 -6.97 1.68 16.50
CA SER A 215 -6.67 0.74 15.42
C SER A 215 -6.01 1.43 14.23
N GLY A 216 -6.44 2.63 13.87
CA GLY A 216 -5.83 3.41 12.80
C GLY A 216 -4.38 3.79 13.11
N LEU A 217 -4.09 4.27 14.31
CA LEU A 217 -2.74 4.57 14.79
C LEU A 217 -1.86 3.31 14.86
N LEU A 218 -2.43 2.15 15.25
CA LEU A 218 -1.73 0.87 15.27
C LEU A 218 -1.63 0.21 13.88
N THR A 219 -2.18 0.84 12.84
CA THR A 219 -2.06 0.39 11.44
C THR A 219 -1.09 1.26 10.65
N HIS A 220 -1.09 2.58 10.86
CA HIS A 220 -0.28 3.51 10.08
C HIS A 220 -0.01 4.82 10.84
N TYR A 221 1.25 5.23 10.98
CA TYR A 221 1.62 6.44 11.74
C TYR A 221 0.94 7.72 11.23
N PHE A 222 0.84 7.88 9.91
CA PHE A 222 0.21 9.06 9.30
C PHE A 222 -1.33 9.11 9.49
N PHE A 223 -1.92 8.08 10.09
CA PHE A 223 -3.30 8.13 10.58
C PHE A 223 -3.50 9.20 11.67
N ALA A 224 -2.42 9.61 12.33
CA ALA A 224 -2.43 10.71 13.29
C ALA A 224 -3.02 11.99 12.70
N PHE A 225 -2.82 12.27 11.41
CA PHE A 225 -3.39 13.45 10.74
C PHE A 225 -4.90 13.34 10.54
N VAL A 226 -5.44 12.14 10.35
CA VAL A 226 -6.89 11.88 10.34
C VAL A 226 -7.48 12.12 11.71
N LEU A 227 -6.84 11.59 12.74
CA LEU A 227 -7.25 11.77 14.15
C LEU A 227 -7.23 13.25 14.53
N MET A 228 -6.13 13.96 14.22
CA MET A 228 -6.03 15.41 14.47
C MET A 228 -7.12 16.21 13.75
N ALA A 229 -7.44 15.87 12.51
CA ALA A 229 -8.52 16.50 11.77
C ALA A 229 -9.88 16.30 12.45
N CYS A 230 -10.19 15.08 12.89
CA CYS A 230 -11.42 14.77 13.61
C CYS A 230 -11.51 15.50 14.96
N LEU A 231 -10.43 15.53 15.72
CA LEU A 231 -10.36 16.26 17.00
C LEU A 231 -10.48 17.77 16.80
N SER A 232 -9.72 18.34 15.87
CA SER A 232 -9.79 19.77 15.55
C SER A 232 -11.20 20.16 15.10
N TRP A 233 -11.85 19.34 14.29
CA TRP A 233 -13.21 19.59 13.87
C TRP A 233 -14.20 19.54 15.05
N LEU A 234 -14.10 18.57 15.96
CA LEU A 234 -14.92 18.49 17.17
C LEU A 234 -14.71 19.67 18.12
N LEU A 235 -13.49 20.24 18.16
CA LEU A 235 -13.18 21.41 18.96
C LEU A 235 -13.73 22.73 18.36
N LEU A 236 -13.71 22.81 17.03
CA LEU A 236 -14.11 24.01 16.29
C LEU A 236 -15.59 24.05 15.92
N HIS A 237 -16.28 22.91 16.00
CA HIS A 237 -17.69 22.78 15.62
C HIS A 237 -18.58 22.70 16.87
N PRO A 238 -19.74 23.38 16.91
CA PRO A 238 -20.69 23.21 17.99
C PRO A 238 -21.16 21.74 18.10
N THR A 239 -20.85 21.12 19.21
CA THR A 239 -21.18 19.71 19.45
C THR A 239 -21.88 19.53 20.79
N LYS A 240 -22.60 18.40 20.96
CA LYS A 240 -23.16 17.98 22.23
C LYS A 240 -22.14 17.32 23.15
N LEU A 241 -20.87 17.24 22.75
CA LEU A 241 -19.80 16.66 23.54
C LEU A 241 -19.23 17.69 24.51
N SER A 242 -19.14 17.32 25.78
CA SER A 242 -18.41 18.13 26.77
C SER A 242 -16.88 17.97 26.57
N ARG A 243 -16.12 18.92 27.10
CA ARG A 243 -14.65 18.84 27.13
C ARG A 243 -14.16 17.55 27.82
N LEU A 244 -14.87 17.09 28.84
CA LEU A 244 -14.57 15.85 29.56
C LEU A 244 -14.65 14.62 28.62
N HIS A 245 -15.71 14.55 27.78
CA HIS A 245 -15.80 13.47 26.77
C HIS A 245 -14.64 13.52 25.78
N LEU A 246 -14.27 14.70 25.29
CA LEU A 246 -13.13 14.85 24.36
C LEU A 246 -11.81 14.43 25.01
N THR A 247 -11.56 14.88 26.24
CA THR A 247 -10.38 14.47 27.02
C THR A 247 -10.37 12.96 27.23
N GLY A 248 -11.52 12.37 27.60
CA GLY A 248 -11.66 10.92 27.75
C GLY A 248 -11.35 10.13 26.48
N LEU A 249 -11.88 10.58 25.34
CA LEU A 249 -11.59 9.96 24.03
C LEU A 249 -10.09 9.97 23.71
N VAL A 250 -9.43 11.12 23.91
CA VAL A 250 -7.99 11.25 23.67
C VAL A 250 -7.19 10.39 24.64
N LEU A 251 -7.51 10.45 25.93
CA LEU A 251 -6.79 9.72 26.97
C LEU A 251 -6.89 8.19 26.76
N VAL A 252 -8.10 7.68 26.55
CA VAL A 252 -8.29 6.24 26.33
C VAL A 252 -7.59 5.78 25.05
N THR A 253 -7.67 6.55 23.96
CA THR A 253 -6.94 6.25 22.74
C THR A 253 -5.43 6.23 22.99
N ALA A 254 -4.89 7.26 23.64
CA ALA A 254 -3.46 7.36 23.95
C ALA A 254 -2.99 6.17 24.81
N LEU A 255 -3.71 5.83 25.86
CA LEU A 255 -3.39 4.68 26.73
C LEU A 255 -3.41 3.35 25.96
N THR A 256 -4.34 3.20 25.02
CA THR A 256 -4.44 1.98 24.20
C THR A 256 -3.24 1.80 23.26
N VAL A 257 -2.74 2.89 22.68
CA VAL A 257 -1.62 2.81 21.73
C VAL A 257 -0.25 2.96 22.38
N LEU A 258 -0.20 3.43 23.62
CA LEU A 258 1.04 3.73 24.35
C LEU A 258 2.05 2.59 24.38
N PRO A 259 1.65 1.29 24.60
CA PRO A 259 2.61 0.19 24.64
C PRO A 259 3.44 0.03 23.35
N TRP A 260 2.86 0.39 22.20
CA TRP A 260 3.58 0.41 20.93
C TRP A 260 4.42 1.67 20.77
N TYR A 261 3.83 2.84 21.02
CA TYR A 261 4.46 4.13 20.71
C TYR A 261 5.68 4.45 21.60
N ILE A 262 5.77 3.89 22.80
CA ILE A 262 6.97 3.98 23.65
C ILE A 262 8.19 3.33 22.98
N GLN A 263 7.97 2.28 22.19
CA GLN A 263 9.05 1.52 21.54
C GLN A 263 9.50 2.15 20.21
N VAL A 264 8.68 3.01 19.60
CA VAL A 264 8.93 3.60 18.27
C VAL A 264 10.31 4.29 18.16
N PRO A 265 10.77 5.12 19.13
CA PRO A 265 12.08 5.74 19.04
C PRO A 265 13.23 4.72 18.93
N GLU A 266 13.10 3.57 19.60
CA GLU A 266 14.10 2.50 19.52
C GLU A 266 13.99 1.70 18.23
N ILE A 267 12.77 1.41 17.79
CA ILE A 267 12.50 0.75 16.50
C ILE A 267 13.10 1.55 15.34
N MET A 268 13.01 2.88 15.38
CA MET A 268 13.53 3.76 14.33
C MET A 268 15.07 3.83 14.27
N LYS A 269 15.76 3.44 15.34
CA LYS A 269 17.23 3.41 15.40
C LYS A 269 17.83 2.07 14.98
N GLN A 270 17.00 1.04 14.80
CA GLN A 270 17.49 -0.28 14.47
C GLN A 270 18.14 -0.31 13.09
N TRP A 271 19.27 -1.01 13.01
CA TRP A 271 19.92 -1.30 11.74
C TRP A 271 19.02 -2.16 10.84
N ARG A 272 19.01 -1.85 9.55
CA ARG A 272 18.26 -2.60 8.53
C ARG A 272 19.10 -2.77 7.27
N VAL A 273 18.85 -3.87 6.54
CA VAL A 273 19.46 -4.13 5.24
C VAL A 273 19.10 -3.02 4.24
N THR A 274 17.83 -2.62 4.20
CA THR A 274 17.33 -1.54 3.33
C THR A 274 17.81 -0.15 3.74
N GLY A 275 18.46 -0.02 4.89
CA GLY A 275 18.94 1.27 5.40
C GLY A 275 17.79 2.26 5.70
N MET A 276 18.15 3.54 5.71
CA MET A 276 17.20 4.64 5.92
C MET A 276 16.83 5.27 4.57
N TRP A 277 16.14 4.53 3.71
CA TRP A 277 15.78 4.93 2.35
C TRP A 277 15.03 6.28 2.22
N ALA A 278 14.48 6.80 3.30
CA ALA A 278 13.78 8.09 3.33
C ALA A 278 14.56 9.14 4.16
N ALA A 279 15.89 9.05 4.22
CA ALA A 279 16.73 9.92 5.05
C ALA A 279 17.34 11.12 4.28
N GLU A 280 16.99 11.33 3.03
CA GLU A 280 17.46 12.49 2.28
C GLU A 280 16.65 13.74 2.65
N PRO A 281 17.30 14.84 3.06
CA PRO A 281 16.59 16.05 3.43
C PRO A 281 15.99 16.73 2.21
N LEU A 282 14.74 17.18 2.34
CA LEU A 282 14.04 17.92 1.29
C LEU A 282 14.61 19.33 1.09
N THR A 283 14.63 19.76 -0.15
CA THR A 283 14.82 21.17 -0.48
C THR A 283 13.55 21.98 -0.13
N TRP A 284 13.68 23.28 0.12
CA TRP A 284 12.54 24.16 0.39
C TRP A 284 11.49 24.12 -0.74
N LYS A 285 11.92 23.96 -1.98
CA LYS A 285 11.02 23.81 -3.13
C LYS A 285 10.15 22.54 -3.00
N GLU A 286 10.74 21.43 -2.61
CA GLU A 286 10.03 20.16 -2.42
C GLU A 286 9.07 20.21 -1.25
N VAL A 287 9.43 20.87 -0.15
CA VAL A 287 8.53 21.06 1.00
C VAL A 287 7.20 21.70 0.59
N PHE A 288 7.20 22.68 -0.34
CA PHE A 288 5.99 23.33 -0.82
C PHE A 288 5.31 22.59 -1.97
N LEU A 289 6.06 21.92 -2.85
CA LEU A 289 5.49 21.26 -4.03
C LEU A 289 4.95 19.86 -3.73
N ASN A 290 5.57 19.12 -2.81
CA ASN A 290 5.15 17.74 -2.52
C ASN A 290 3.70 17.66 -2.03
N PRO A 291 3.20 18.50 -1.11
CA PRO A 291 1.77 18.52 -0.76
C PRO A 291 0.84 18.72 -1.97
N CYS A 292 1.24 19.56 -2.92
CA CYS A 292 0.47 19.78 -4.16
C CYS A 292 0.50 18.52 -5.04
N HIS A 293 1.65 17.87 -5.19
CA HIS A 293 1.77 16.61 -5.91
C HIS A 293 0.95 15.49 -5.26
N LEU A 294 0.97 15.38 -3.92
CA LEU A 294 0.19 14.41 -3.18
C LEU A 294 -1.32 14.65 -3.35
N ALA A 295 -1.77 15.90 -3.26
CA ALA A 295 -3.16 16.26 -3.51
C ALA A 295 -3.57 15.95 -4.97
N TRP A 296 -2.71 16.26 -5.93
CA TRP A 296 -2.92 15.94 -7.34
C TRP A 296 -3.00 14.42 -7.56
N SER A 297 -2.18 13.63 -6.89
CA SER A 297 -2.17 12.17 -6.99
C SER A 297 -3.51 11.54 -6.61
N TYR A 298 -4.30 12.15 -5.72
CA TYR A 298 -5.61 11.62 -5.34
C TYR A 298 -6.63 11.64 -6.47
N VAL A 299 -6.50 12.56 -7.40
CA VAL A 299 -7.51 12.83 -8.42
C VAL A 299 -7.02 12.60 -9.84
N SER A 300 -5.71 12.57 -10.04
CA SER A 300 -5.11 12.42 -11.36
C SER A 300 -4.96 10.97 -11.77
N VAL A 301 -4.82 10.78 -13.08
CA VAL A 301 -4.46 9.50 -13.70
C VAL A 301 -3.02 9.10 -13.35
N ALA A 302 -2.18 10.09 -12.99
CA ALA A 302 -0.77 9.91 -12.67
C ALA A 302 -0.50 9.35 -11.26
N GLY A 303 -1.51 9.27 -10.39
CA GLY A 303 -1.35 8.98 -8.97
C GLY A 303 -0.70 7.65 -8.64
N VAL A 304 -0.66 6.73 -9.58
CA VAL A 304 -0.06 5.41 -9.39
C VAL A 304 1.12 5.15 -10.34
N TRP A 305 1.08 5.64 -11.60
CA TRP A 305 2.08 5.27 -12.63
C TRP A 305 2.51 6.37 -13.59
N GLY A 306 2.27 7.60 -13.32
CA GLY A 306 2.58 8.68 -14.25
C GLY A 306 1.74 8.58 -15.54
N GLY A 307 0.61 9.25 -15.59
CA GLY A 307 -0.18 9.41 -16.81
C GLY A 307 0.61 10.17 -17.89
N SER A 308 0.27 9.95 -19.14
CA SER A 308 0.81 10.77 -20.22
C SER A 308 0.49 12.25 -19.99
N ARG A 309 1.32 13.14 -20.54
CA ARG A 309 1.09 14.59 -20.44
C ARG A 309 -0.31 14.98 -20.91
N ARG A 310 -0.82 14.31 -21.97
CA ARG A 310 -2.16 14.54 -22.52
C ARG A 310 -3.27 14.12 -21.53
N GLU A 311 -3.16 12.96 -20.93
CA GLU A 311 -4.12 12.46 -19.93
C GLU A 311 -4.19 13.39 -18.72
N ASN A 312 -3.04 13.83 -18.22
CA ASN A 312 -2.96 14.76 -17.10
C ASN A 312 -3.55 16.14 -17.45
N MET A 313 -3.34 16.64 -18.67
CA MET A 313 -3.94 17.90 -19.14
C MET A 313 -5.47 17.79 -19.26
N LEU A 314 -5.99 16.67 -19.78
CA LEU A 314 -7.44 16.43 -19.85
C LEU A 314 -8.07 16.35 -18.45
N ALA A 315 -7.45 15.65 -17.53
CA ALA A 315 -7.89 15.61 -16.15
C ALA A 315 -7.87 17.01 -15.51
N ALA A 316 -6.79 17.76 -15.68
CA ALA A 316 -6.68 19.13 -15.17
C ALA A 316 -7.76 20.04 -15.74
N ALA A 317 -8.01 19.99 -17.05
CA ALA A 317 -9.06 20.77 -17.70
C ALA A 317 -10.45 20.42 -17.15
N LEU A 318 -10.76 19.13 -16.98
CA LEU A 318 -12.04 18.70 -16.40
C LEU A 318 -12.18 19.20 -14.95
N TYR A 319 -11.14 19.07 -14.12
CA TYR A 319 -11.20 19.55 -12.74
C TYR A 319 -11.31 21.08 -12.67
N ALA A 320 -10.65 21.81 -13.57
CA ALA A 320 -10.81 23.26 -13.67
C ALA A 320 -12.26 23.66 -14.02
N VAL A 321 -12.91 22.94 -14.95
CA VAL A 321 -14.32 23.16 -15.28
C VAL A 321 -15.21 22.84 -14.07
N ILE A 322 -14.99 21.71 -13.39
CA ILE A 322 -15.74 21.34 -12.19
C ILE A 322 -15.55 22.41 -11.10
N ALA A 323 -14.31 22.83 -10.86
CA ALA A 323 -14.00 23.87 -9.86
C ALA A 323 -14.69 25.19 -10.21
N LEU A 324 -14.67 25.61 -11.48
CA LEU A 324 -15.34 26.83 -11.94
C LEU A 324 -16.86 26.78 -11.74
N VAL A 325 -17.48 25.63 -12.05
CA VAL A 325 -18.92 25.42 -11.82
C VAL A 325 -19.24 25.47 -10.32
N ILE A 326 -18.39 24.86 -9.46
CA ILE A 326 -18.54 24.90 -8.00
C ILE A 326 -18.44 26.33 -7.47
N VAL A 327 -17.44 27.09 -7.94
CA VAL A 327 -17.27 28.52 -7.57
C VAL A 327 -18.49 29.33 -7.98
N ARG A 328 -19.00 29.11 -9.18
CA ARG A 328 -20.18 29.81 -9.70
C ARG A 328 -21.48 29.45 -8.96
N GLN A 329 -21.64 28.22 -8.51
CA GLN A 329 -22.84 27.75 -7.78
C GLN A 329 -22.80 28.03 -6.27
N GLY A 330 -21.67 28.47 -5.73
CA GLY A 330 -21.50 28.93 -4.35
C GLY A 330 -20.53 28.10 -3.53
N VAL A 331 -19.33 28.62 -3.36
CA VAL A 331 -18.27 28.10 -2.48
C VAL A 331 -18.76 27.92 -1.03
N ARG A 332 -19.76 28.68 -0.59
CA ARG A 332 -20.29 28.63 0.77
C ARG A 332 -20.77 27.23 1.21
N ARG A 333 -21.31 26.42 0.29
CA ARG A 333 -21.70 25.02 0.60
C ARG A 333 -20.50 24.10 0.81
N PHE A 334 -19.43 24.31 0.05
CA PHE A 334 -18.17 23.56 0.18
C PHE A 334 -17.42 23.85 1.47
N LEU A 335 -17.55 25.10 1.95
CA LEU A 335 -16.96 25.57 3.21
C LEU A 335 -17.94 25.51 4.38
N SER A 336 -19.10 24.86 4.20
CA SER A 336 -20.07 24.66 5.27
C SER A 336 -19.49 23.73 6.35
N GLU A 337 -20.11 23.72 7.52
CA GLU A 337 -19.59 23.12 8.75
C GLU A 337 -19.15 21.66 8.60
N ARG A 338 -19.97 20.80 7.99
CA ARG A 338 -19.66 19.36 7.86
C ARG A 338 -18.54 19.07 6.84
N PRO A 339 -18.55 19.63 5.61
CA PRO A 339 -17.42 19.49 4.68
C PRO A 339 -16.08 20.02 5.22
N ARG A 340 -16.05 20.94 6.21
CA ARG A 340 -14.79 21.35 6.85
C ARG A 340 -14.00 20.20 7.44
N LEU A 341 -14.66 19.17 7.97
CA LEU A 341 -13.99 17.96 8.42
C LEU A 341 -13.15 17.34 7.28
N LEU A 342 -13.75 17.21 6.10
CA LEU A 342 -13.06 16.62 4.94
C LEU A 342 -11.87 17.46 4.48
N TRP A 343 -11.97 18.80 4.55
CA TRP A 343 -10.87 19.70 4.24
C TRP A 343 -9.73 19.57 5.24
N LEU A 344 -10.04 19.58 6.55
CA LEU A 344 -9.04 19.36 7.59
C LEU A 344 -8.34 18.01 7.43
N TRP A 345 -9.11 16.97 7.10
CA TRP A 345 -8.59 15.63 6.89
C TRP A 345 -7.72 15.54 5.63
N ALA A 346 -8.23 15.97 4.47
CA ALA A 346 -7.47 15.92 3.22
C ALA A 346 -6.18 16.78 3.29
N LEU A 347 -6.27 18.02 3.78
CA LEU A 347 -5.13 18.91 3.93
C LEU A 347 -4.12 18.36 4.95
N GLY A 348 -4.59 17.90 6.11
CA GLY A 348 -3.72 17.29 7.12
C GLY A 348 -2.94 16.10 6.57
N ALA A 349 -3.59 15.25 5.77
CA ALA A 349 -2.94 14.07 5.20
C ALA A 349 -1.95 14.39 4.06
N VAL A 350 -2.11 15.47 3.30
CA VAL A 350 -1.15 15.83 2.23
C VAL A 350 -0.02 16.73 2.75
N VAL A 351 -0.29 17.59 3.74
CA VAL A 351 0.72 18.47 4.35
C VAL A 351 1.52 17.73 5.41
N GLY A 352 0.88 16.82 6.14
CA GLY A 352 1.50 16.09 7.25
C GLY A 352 2.81 15.39 6.90
N PRO A 353 2.92 14.63 5.81
CA PRO A 353 4.20 14.03 5.41
C PRO A 353 5.34 15.05 5.25
N ALA A 354 5.07 16.21 4.64
CA ALA A 354 6.07 17.26 4.48
C ALA A 354 6.49 17.87 5.83
N VAL A 355 5.53 18.03 6.77
CA VAL A 355 5.84 18.50 8.14
C VAL A 355 6.71 17.46 8.88
N VAL A 356 6.39 16.17 8.75
CA VAL A 356 7.21 15.10 9.35
C VAL A 356 8.62 15.11 8.75
N ASP A 357 8.75 15.26 7.42
CA ASP A 357 10.06 15.31 6.75
C ASP A 357 10.89 16.49 7.22
N LEU A 358 10.29 17.67 7.42
CA LEU A 358 10.99 18.84 7.99
C LEU A 358 11.56 18.56 9.39
N VAL A 359 10.83 17.82 10.22
CA VAL A 359 11.25 17.51 11.60
C VAL A 359 12.27 16.37 11.64
N THR A 360 12.10 15.36 10.76
CA THR A 360 12.92 14.14 10.76
C THR A 360 14.02 14.14 9.70
N HIS A 361 14.16 15.22 8.93
CA HIS A 361 15.07 15.33 7.78
C HIS A 361 14.91 14.18 6.78
N GLY A 362 13.65 13.83 6.46
CA GLY A 362 13.30 12.73 5.57
C GLY A 362 12.67 13.20 4.26
N SER A 363 12.26 12.22 3.42
CA SER A 363 11.69 12.46 2.08
C SER A 363 10.37 11.67 1.83
N ARG A 364 9.63 11.37 2.88
CA ARG A 364 8.38 10.58 2.83
C ARG A 364 7.29 11.24 1.97
N SER A 365 7.26 12.58 1.96
CA SER A 365 6.31 13.36 1.15
C SER A 365 6.50 13.23 -0.36
N LEU A 366 7.59 12.63 -0.83
CA LEU A 366 7.76 12.27 -2.24
C LEU A 366 6.86 11.11 -2.66
N THR A 367 6.34 10.33 -1.72
CA THR A 367 5.62 9.09 -2.01
C THR A 367 4.17 9.17 -1.56
N VAL A 368 3.22 8.92 -2.47
CA VAL A 368 1.78 9.03 -2.21
C VAL A 368 1.28 8.13 -1.07
N ARG A 369 1.96 7.01 -0.82
CA ARG A 369 1.57 6.04 0.22
C ARG A 369 1.46 6.64 1.62
N TYR A 370 2.23 7.67 1.94
CA TYR A 370 2.16 8.33 3.24
C TYR A 370 0.98 9.31 3.37
N ALA A 371 0.42 9.76 2.25
CA ALA A 371 -0.77 10.59 2.20
C ALA A 371 -2.09 9.79 2.06
N LEU A 372 -2.02 8.50 1.73
CA LEU A 372 -3.21 7.64 1.51
C LEU A 372 -4.28 7.71 2.61
N PRO A 373 -3.96 7.93 3.91
CA PRO A 373 -5.01 8.13 4.90
C PRO A 373 -6.01 9.25 4.56
N GLY A 374 -5.62 10.24 3.75
CA GLY A 374 -6.49 11.33 3.30
C GLY A 374 -7.33 11.07 2.04
N PHE A 375 -7.03 10.01 1.32
CA PHE A 375 -7.69 9.73 0.04
C PHE A 375 -9.23 9.61 0.13
N PRO A 376 -9.84 8.95 1.13
CA PRO A 376 -11.31 8.92 1.24
C PRO A 376 -11.93 10.30 1.43
N ALA A 377 -11.24 11.24 2.11
CA ALA A 377 -11.72 12.61 2.24
C ALA A 377 -11.72 13.33 0.89
N ALA A 378 -10.69 13.13 0.06
CA ALA A 378 -10.65 13.69 -1.30
C ALA A 378 -11.79 13.17 -2.17
N ILE A 379 -12.07 11.86 -2.15
CA ILE A 379 -13.21 11.25 -2.84
C ILE A 379 -14.53 11.86 -2.37
N LEU A 380 -14.72 12.01 -1.06
CA LEU A 380 -15.93 12.63 -0.50
C LEU A 380 -16.05 14.12 -0.88
N LEU A 381 -14.95 14.88 -0.89
CA LEU A 381 -14.95 16.28 -1.37
C LEU A 381 -15.34 16.39 -2.84
N MET A 382 -14.78 15.54 -3.70
CA MET A 382 -15.16 15.46 -5.10
C MET A 382 -16.64 15.11 -5.25
N ALA A 383 -17.14 14.18 -4.45
CA ALA A 383 -18.53 13.75 -4.45
C ALA A 383 -19.49 14.85 -3.97
N VAL A 384 -19.12 15.63 -2.93
CA VAL A 384 -19.88 16.80 -2.49
C VAL A 384 -19.94 17.84 -3.62
N GLY A 385 -18.83 18.04 -4.33
CA GLY A 385 -18.80 18.91 -5.51
C GLY A 385 -19.73 18.45 -6.61
N ALA A 386 -19.61 17.21 -7.01
CA ALA A 386 -20.45 16.61 -8.05
C ALA A 386 -21.94 16.65 -7.67
N GLY A 387 -22.29 16.33 -6.42
CA GLY A 387 -23.67 16.33 -5.92
C GLY A 387 -24.38 17.67 -6.04
N ASN A 388 -23.63 18.78 -6.06
CA ASN A 388 -24.15 20.14 -6.20
C ASN A 388 -24.31 20.60 -7.65
N LEU A 389 -23.88 19.80 -8.63
CA LEU A 389 -23.98 20.15 -10.07
C LEU A 389 -25.43 20.01 -10.58
N SER A 390 -25.76 20.68 -11.69
CA SER A 390 -27.02 20.43 -12.41
C SER A 390 -27.12 18.95 -12.80
N ARG A 391 -28.34 18.45 -12.99
CA ARG A 391 -28.59 17.03 -13.26
C ARG A 391 -27.73 16.46 -14.40
N ASN A 392 -27.66 17.19 -15.52
CA ASN A 392 -26.93 16.71 -16.70
C ASN A 392 -25.41 16.70 -16.45
N VAL A 393 -24.86 17.74 -15.83
CA VAL A 393 -23.44 17.84 -15.50
C VAL A 393 -23.07 16.81 -14.43
N TYR A 394 -23.95 16.54 -13.46
CA TYR A 394 -23.78 15.49 -12.49
C TYR A 394 -23.67 14.10 -13.14
N VAL A 395 -24.64 13.73 -14.00
CA VAL A 395 -24.62 12.44 -14.71
C VAL A 395 -23.38 12.36 -15.60
N ALA A 396 -23.05 13.45 -16.32
CA ALA A 396 -21.84 13.50 -17.10
C ALA A 396 -20.58 13.26 -16.26
N SER A 397 -20.48 13.86 -15.05
CA SER A 397 -19.33 13.67 -14.17
C SER A 397 -19.17 12.21 -13.71
N LEU A 398 -20.27 11.50 -13.46
CA LEU A 398 -20.24 10.08 -13.07
C LEU A 398 -19.76 9.16 -14.21
N ILE A 399 -19.90 9.59 -15.46
CA ILE A 399 -19.51 8.80 -16.64
C ILE A 399 -18.10 9.21 -17.09
N PHE A 400 -17.87 10.51 -17.30
CA PHE A 400 -16.63 10.99 -17.91
C PHE A 400 -15.43 10.85 -17.00
N LEU A 401 -15.56 11.00 -15.68
CA LEU A 401 -14.43 10.83 -14.77
C LEU A 401 -13.88 9.40 -14.76
N PRO A 402 -14.68 8.33 -14.61
CA PRO A 402 -14.22 6.95 -14.81
C PRO A 402 -13.63 6.69 -16.21
N LEU A 403 -14.17 7.30 -17.26
CA LEU A 403 -13.62 7.15 -18.61
C LEU A 403 -12.22 7.80 -18.75
N ILE A 404 -11.99 8.96 -18.12
CA ILE A 404 -10.67 9.60 -18.08
C ILE A 404 -9.66 8.73 -17.31
N TRP A 405 -10.10 7.99 -16.29
CA TRP A 405 -9.27 7.08 -15.54
C TRP A 405 -9.03 5.73 -16.23
N LEU A 406 -9.80 5.40 -17.28
CA LEU A 406 -9.73 4.12 -17.96
C LEU A 406 -8.33 3.75 -18.50
N PRO A 407 -7.53 4.67 -19.09
CA PRO A 407 -6.17 4.33 -19.52
C PRO A 407 -5.27 3.87 -18.38
N ALA A 408 -5.32 4.54 -17.21
CA ALA A 408 -4.57 4.12 -16.04
C ALA A 408 -5.07 2.76 -15.51
N THR A 409 -6.39 2.59 -15.43
CA THR A 409 -6.98 1.31 -15.03
C THR A 409 -6.56 0.17 -15.97
N ARG A 410 -6.55 0.40 -17.29
CA ARG A 410 -6.04 -0.59 -18.26
C ARG A 410 -4.60 -0.97 -18.02
N LYS A 411 -3.72 0.00 -17.70
CA LYS A 411 -2.31 -0.30 -17.36
C LYS A 411 -2.20 -1.20 -16.13
N VAL A 412 -3.05 -0.99 -15.12
CA VAL A 412 -3.10 -1.84 -13.92
C VAL A 412 -3.35 -3.30 -14.28
N PHE A 413 -4.28 -3.53 -15.22
CA PHE A 413 -4.66 -4.89 -15.62
C PHE A 413 -3.77 -5.50 -16.70
N ALA A 414 -3.27 -4.69 -17.64
CA ALA A 414 -2.52 -5.17 -18.79
C ALA A 414 -1.03 -5.38 -18.52
N GLU A 415 -0.46 -4.63 -17.62
CA GLU A 415 0.98 -4.64 -17.33
C GLU A 415 1.26 -4.70 -15.82
N PRO A 416 0.76 -5.73 -15.12
CA PRO A 416 0.98 -5.85 -13.67
C PRO A 416 2.46 -5.92 -13.29
N SER A 417 3.30 -6.47 -14.17
CA SER A 417 4.75 -6.50 -13.98
C SER A 417 5.43 -5.13 -13.97
N ARG A 418 4.77 -4.08 -14.47
CA ARG A 418 5.23 -2.69 -14.29
C ARG A 418 4.87 -2.12 -12.93
N ILE A 419 3.91 -2.74 -12.26
CA ILE A 419 3.34 -2.32 -10.99
C ILE A 419 3.95 -3.12 -9.86
N PHE A 420 3.93 -4.43 -10.03
CA PHE A 420 4.50 -5.41 -9.14
C PHE A 420 5.91 -5.78 -9.64
N GLU A 421 6.72 -6.34 -8.78
CA GLU A 421 8.06 -6.75 -9.13
C GLU A 421 8.06 -7.88 -10.16
N PRO A 422 9.11 -7.99 -11.01
CA PRO A 422 9.16 -8.93 -12.11
C PRO A 422 9.49 -10.38 -11.69
N PHE A 423 9.29 -10.76 -10.43
CA PHE A 423 9.67 -12.09 -9.94
C PHE A 423 9.14 -13.25 -10.78
N PRO A 424 7.85 -13.31 -11.18
CA PRO A 424 7.36 -14.41 -12.02
C PRO A 424 8.06 -14.47 -13.39
N GLN A 425 8.34 -13.32 -13.99
CA GLN A 425 9.00 -13.26 -15.32
C GLN A 425 10.46 -13.65 -15.22
N VAL A 426 11.17 -13.19 -14.17
CA VAL A 426 12.55 -13.58 -13.90
C VAL A 426 12.65 -15.08 -13.64
N SER A 427 11.76 -15.61 -12.79
CA SER A 427 11.74 -17.04 -12.47
C SER A 427 11.45 -17.89 -13.70
N THR A 428 10.45 -17.52 -14.53
CA THR A 428 10.17 -18.23 -15.79
C THR A 428 11.38 -18.23 -16.73
N LEU A 429 12.11 -17.11 -16.82
CA LEU A 429 13.33 -17.02 -17.62
C LEU A 429 14.40 -17.98 -17.09
N LEU A 430 14.61 -18.00 -15.78
CA LEU A 430 15.58 -18.87 -15.12
C LEU A 430 15.18 -20.35 -15.23
N ASP A 431 13.92 -20.69 -15.00
CA ASP A 431 13.40 -22.06 -15.13
C ASP A 431 13.58 -22.62 -16.56
N THR A 432 13.48 -21.73 -17.57
CA THR A 432 13.70 -22.12 -18.97
C THR A 432 15.18 -22.33 -19.28
N TRP A 433 16.06 -21.61 -18.59
CA TRP A 433 17.51 -21.68 -18.78
C TRP A 433 18.15 -22.80 -17.95
N ALA A 434 17.58 -23.10 -16.79
CA ALA A 434 18.18 -23.94 -15.74
C ALA A 434 18.34 -25.41 -16.15
N GLU A 435 19.53 -25.96 -15.91
CA GLU A 435 19.89 -27.36 -15.98
C GLU A 435 20.44 -27.87 -14.62
N PRO A 436 20.63 -29.19 -14.44
CA PRO A 436 21.00 -29.76 -13.12
C PRO A 436 22.30 -29.26 -12.49
N ARG A 437 23.20 -28.68 -13.29
CA ARG A 437 24.51 -28.18 -12.84
C ARG A 437 24.65 -26.66 -12.92
N ASP A 438 23.55 -25.95 -12.99
CA ASP A 438 23.53 -24.51 -13.02
C ASP A 438 23.40 -23.92 -11.61
N LEU A 439 23.87 -22.68 -11.45
CA LEU A 439 23.78 -21.91 -10.22
C LEU A 439 23.21 -20.53 -10.47
N ILE A 440 22.29 -20.10 -9.61
CA ILE A 440 21.75 -18.77 -9.60
C ILE A 440 22.35 -17.97 -8.45
N ILE A 441 22.88 -16.80 -8.72
CA ILE A 441 23.39 -15.85 -7.73
C ILE A 441 22.40 -14.68 -7.66
N ALA A 442 21.61 -14.62 -6.60
CA ALA A 442 20.62 -13.59 -6.38
C ALA A 442 21.22 -12.40 -5.63
N HIS A 443 21.69 -11.39 -6.36
CA HIS A 443 22.14 -10.13 -5.81
C HIS A 443 20.94 -9.24 -5.53
N SER A 444 20.52 -9.18 -4.25
CA SER A 444 19.34 -8.45 -3.80
C SER A 444 19.32 -8.32 -2.28
N ILE A 445 18.32 -7.59 -1.76
CA ILE A 445 17.94 -7.65 -0.34
C ILE A 445 17.14 -8.93 -0.05
N PRO A 446 16.96 -9.36 1.22
CA PRO A 446 16.28 -10.61 1.55
C PRO A 446 14.92 -10.79 0.88
N SER A 447 14.08 -9.74 0.84
CA SER A 447 12.75 -9.81 0.18
C SER A 447 12.85 -10.12 -1.33
N GLY A 448 13.89 -9.64 -2.00
CA GLY A 448 14.11 -9.95 -3.41
C GLY A 448 14.51 -11.41 -3.63
N VAL A 449 15.38 -11.96 -2.79
CA VAL A 449 15.73 -13.38 -2.82
C VAL A 449 14.50 -14.26 -2.58
N LEU A 450 13.71 -13.93 -1.55
CA LEU A 450 12.46 -14.65 -1.24
C LEU A 450 11.44 -14.54 -2.37
N GLY A 451 11.31 -13.36 -2.98
CA GLY A 451 10.43 -13.11 -4.12
C GLY A 451 10.83 -13.96 -5.32
N LEU A 452 12.12 -14.03 -5.64
CA LEU A 452 12.65 -14.89 -6.71
C LEU A 452 12.35 -16.36 -6.43
N ALA A 453 12.75 -16.86 -5.26
CA ALA A 453 12.58 -18.26 -4.85
C ALA A 453 11.11 -18.70 -4.82
N ARG A 454 10.18 -17.78 -4.52
CA ARG A 454 8.74 -18.06 -4.46
C ARG A 454 8.16 -18.55 -5.78
N TYR A 455 8.63 -18.02 -6.91
CA TYR A 455 8.07 -18.31 -8.24
C TYR A 455 8.92 -19.28 -9.06
N MET A 456 10.09 -19.70 -8.60
CA MET A 456 10.88 -20.72 -9.28
C MET A 456 10.19 -22.07 -9.25
N GLY A 457 10.07 -22.69 -10.42
CA GLY A 457 9.54 -24.04 -10.62
C GLY A 457 10.59 -25.14 -10.53
N THR A 458 11.86 -24.80 -10.72
CA THR A 458 13.00 -25.72 -10.62
C THR A 458 13.65 -25.71 -9.24
N ASP A 459 14.40 -26.76 -8.91
CA ASP A 459 15.20 -26.83 -7.67
C ASP A 459 16.63 -26.35 -7.88
N THR A 460 16.89 -25.59 -8.97
CA THR A 460 18.19 -24.98 -9.24
C THR A 460 18.65 -24.18 -8.03
N PRO A 461 19.85 -24.45 -7.49
CA PRO A 461 20.31 -23.83 -6.27
C PRO A 461 20.52 -22.32 -6.44
N ILE A 462 20.17 -21.59 -5.37
CA ILE A 462 20.32 -20.14 -5.27
C ILE A 462 21.40 -19.84 -4.22
N VAL A 463 22.35 -19.00 -4.56
CA VAL A 463 23.15 -18.25 -3.60
C VAL A 463 22.43 -16.92 -3.33
N SER A 464 22.00 -16.72 -2.09
CA SER A 464 21.57 -15.40 -1.65
C SER A 464 22.80 -14.50 -1.49
N TRP A 465 22.84 -13.38 -2.16
CA TRP A 465 23.95 -12.44 -2.05
C TRP A 465 23.43 -11.08 -1.59
N VAL A 466 23.25 -10.96 -0.28
CA VAL A 466 22.86 -9.71 0.38
C VAL A 466 24.12 -9.01 0.86
N VAL A 467 24.58 -8.01 0.10
CA VAL A 467 25.89 -7.33 0.35
C VAL A 467 25.98 -6.80 1.78
N GLN A 468 24.89 -6.26 2.33
CA GLN A 468 24.84 -5.65 3.66
C GLN A 468 25.02 -6.68 4.79
N LEU A 469 24.71 -7.96 4.56
CA LEU A 469 24.91 -9.03 5.55
C LEU A 469 26.37 -9.52 5.61
N LYS A 470 27.17 -9.22 4.59
CA LYS A 470 28.61 -9.56 4.51
C LYS A 470 28.91 -11.06 4.70
N GLN A 471 27.96 -11.93 4.30
CA GLN A 471 28.11 -13.38 4.42
C GLN A 471 29.05 -13.93 3.34
N HIS A 472 29.03 -13.34 2.15
CA HIS A 472 29.80 -13.79 0.99
C HIS A 472 30.94 -12.83 0.63
N SER A 473 32.03 -13.42 0.08
CA SER A 473 33.18 -12.73 -0.49
C SER A 473 33.44 -13.19 -1.91
N ALA A 474 33.45 -12.28 -2.87
CA ALA A 474 33.69 -12.63 -4.28
C ALA A 474 35.02 -13.37 -4.47
N ALA A 475 36.10 -12.93 -3.79
CA ALA A 475 37.41 -13.55 -3.92
C ALA A 475 37.48 -14.98 -3.38
N GLN A 476 36.64 -15.34 -2.39
CA GLN A 476 36.65 -16.67 -1.75
C GLN A 476 35.60 -17.59 -2.36
N ASP A 477 34.37 -17.07 -2.57
CA ASP A 477 33.23 -17.89 -2.95
C ASP A 477 33.12 -18.13 -4.45
N MET A 478 33.44 -17.11 -5.27
CA MET A 478 33.27 -17.20 -6.72
C MET A 478 34.14 -18.26 -7.39
N PRO A 479 35.46 -18.45 -7.03
CA PRO A 479 36.25 -19.54 -7.58
C PRO A 479 35.67 -20.93 -7.23
N ARG A 480 35.12 -21.07 -6.02
CA ARG A 480 34.46 -22.31 -5.57
C ARG A 480 33.20 -22.59 -6.38
N PHE A 481 32.35 -21.58 -6.55
CA PHE A 481 31.10 -21.74 -7.32
C PHE A 481 31.40 -22.00 -8.80
N ALA A 482 32.26 -21.21 -9.44
CA ALA A 482 32.64 -21.40 -10.82
C ALA A 482 33.28 -22.76 -11.09
N SER A 483 34.02 -23.36 -10.12
CA SER A 483 34.58 -24.70 -10.29
C SER A 483 33.54 -25.82 -10.12
N SER A 484 32.45 -25.58 -9.38
CA SER A 484 31.47 -26.61 -9.01
C SER A 484 30.26 -26.66 -9.94
N TYR A 485 30.00 -25.61 -10.69
CA TYR A 485 28.83 -25.46 -11.57
C TYR A 485 29.26 -25.19 -13.01
N GLU A 486 28.44 -25.61 -13.98
CA GLU A 486 28.75 -25.48 -15.41
C GLU A 486 28.39 -24.10 -15.96
N ARG A 487 27.23 -23.57 -15.53
CA ARG A 487 26.77 -22.23 -15.91
C ARG A 487 26.31 -21.46 -14.69
N LEU A 488 26.48 -20.15 -14.72
CA LEU A 488 26.09 -19.26 -13.64
C LEU A 488 25.17 -18.14 -14.15
N ALA A 489 24.14 -17.83 -13.39
CA ALA A 489 23.30 -16.68 -13.67
C ALA A 489 23.36 -15.70 -12.49
N VAL A 490 23.66 -14.43 -12.76
CA VAL A 490 23.55 -13.35 -11.76
C VAL A 490 22.23 -12.65 -11.98
N VAL A 491 21.40 -12.64 -10.94
CA VAL A 491 20.09 -11.97 -10.93
C VAL A 491 20.17 -10.76 -10.04
N LYS A 492 19.97 -9.57 -10.62
CA LYS A 492 19.90 -8.30 -9.89
C LYS A 492 18.47 -7.84 -9.83
N VAL A 493 17.95 -7.66 -8.60
CA VAL A 493 16.61 -7.11 -8.32
C VAL A 493 16.76 -6.16 -7.12
N HIS A 494 16.25 -4.97 -7.23
CA HIS A 494 16.33 -3.83 -6.28
C HIS A 494 17.66 -3.04 -6.32
N ASP A 495 18.81 -3.69 -6.24
CA ASP A 495 20.13 -3.04 -6.22
C ASP A 495 20.75 -3.00 -7.63
N LEU A 496 20.00 -2.46 -8.60
CA LEU A 496 20.41 -2.45 -10.01
C LEU A 496 21.56 -1.50 -10.33
N GLU A 497 21.69 -0.43 -9.54
CA GLU A 497 22.70 0.62 -9.75
C GLU A 497 24.04 0.26 -9.11
N GLU A 498 24.04 -0.66 -8.14
CA GLU A 498 25.26 -1.12 -7.50
C GLU A 498 25.88 -2.29 -8.29
N PRO A 499 27.20 -2.28 -8.55
CA PRO A 499 27.87 -3.43 -9.15
C PRO A 499 27.77 -4.63 -8.19
N SER A 500 27.33 -5.76 -8.73
CA SER A 500 27.35 -7.01 -7.97
C SER A 500 28.79 -7.51 -7.86
N PRO A 501 29.33 -7.77 -6.65
CA PRO A 501 30.69 -8.32 -6.52
C PRO A 501 30.88 -9.65 -7.26
N ALA A 502 29.81 -10.45 -7.38
CA ALA A 502 29.82 -11.67 -8.19
C ALA A 502 29.86 -11.38 -9.68
N GLU A 503 29.11 -10.38 -10.16
CA GLU A 503 29.13 -9.92 -11.57
C GLU A 503 30.53 -9.45 -11.96
N ASP A 504 31.15 -8.60 -11.16
CA ASP A 504 32.48 -8.07 -11.45
C ASP A 504 33.54 -9.18 -11.55
N TRP A 505 33.48 -10.16 -10.64
CA TRP A 505 34.38 -11.31 -10.70
C TRP A 505 34.14 -12.17 -11.94
N LEU A 506 32.88 -12.46 -12.27
CA LEU A 506 32.50 -13.29 -13.43
C LEU A 506 32.88 -12.62 -14.75
N LEU A 507 32.68 -11.32 -14.90
CA LEU A 507 33.08 -10.57 -16.09
C LEU A 507 34.60 -10.61 -16.36
N GLN A 508 35.41 -10.83 -15.30
CA GLN A 508 36.85 -10.95 -15.42
C GLN A 508 37.35 -12.37 -15.70
N ASN A 509 36.58 -13.40 -15.30
CA ASN A 509 37.04 -14.77 -15.25
C ASN A 509 36.23 -15.75 -16.11
N GLU A 510 35.00 -15.40 -16.52
CA GLU A 510 34.10 -16.28 -17.27
C GLU A 510 33.52 -15.55 -18.50
N THR A 511 32.95 -16.31 -19.44
CA THR A 511 32.39 -15.73 -20.66
C THR A 511 30.93 -15.33 -20.45
N LEU A 512 30.62 -14.04 -20.65
CA LEU A 512 29.24 -13.54 -20.65
C LEU A 512 28.51 -14.00 -21.91
N GLU A 513 27.55 -14.90 -21.80
CA GLU A 513 26.72 -15.41 -22.89
C GLU A 513 25.61 -14.44 -23.28
N SER A 514 24.91 -13.92 -22.29
CA SER A 514 23.83 -12.96 -22.53
C SER A 514 23.50 -12.09 -21.29
N ARG A 515 22.96 -10.90 -21.59
CA ARG A 515 22.43 -9.96 -20.57
C ARG A 515 21.00 -9.60 -20.93
N LYS A 516 20.06 -9.80 -20.01
CA LYS A 516 18.64 -9.53 -20.23
C LYS A 516 18.12 -8.56 -19.17
N LYS A 517 17.54 -7.44 -19.62
CA LYS A 517 16.81 -6.49 -18.76
C LYS A 517 15.32 -6.77 -18.87
N LEU A 518 14.66 -6.92 -17.74
CA LEU A 518 13.25 -7.27 -17.61
C LEU A 518 12.44 -6.11 -17.03
N CYS A 519 11.17 -6.02 -17.46
CA CYS A 519 10.18 -5.12 -16.89
C CYS A 519 10.64 -3.67 -16.74
N SER A 520 11.06 -3.05 -17.85
CA SER A 520 11.54 -1.66 -17.87
C SER A 520 12.76 -1.43 -16.96
N ALA A 521 13.69 -2.41 -16.95
CA ALA A 521 14.92 -2.42 -16.16
C ALA A 521 14.71 -2.50 -14.63
N LYS A 522 13.61 -3.08 -14.14
CA LYS A 522 13.43 -3.40 -12.72
C LYS A 522 14.19 -4.65 -12.27
N ALA A 523 14.60 -5.51 -13.21
CA ALA A 523 15.48 -6.64 -12.97
C ALA A 523 16.45 -6.81 -14.13
N GLU A 524 17.62 -7.33 -13.83
CA GLU A 524 18.65 -7.67 -14.79
C GLU A 524 19.15 -9.09 -14.51
N VAL A 525 19.30 -9.89 -15.57
CA VAL A 525 19.85 -11.25 -15.48
C VAL A 525 21.02 -11.35 -16.46
N LEU A 526 22.17 -11.77 -15.93
CA LEU A 526 23.38 -12.03 -16.69
C LEU A 526 23.65 -13.53 -16.66
N PHE A 527 23.87 -14.14 -17.81
CA PHE A 527 24.19 -15.54 -17.98
C PHE A 527 25.65 -15.72 -18.38
N PHE A 528 26.33 -16.59 -17.66
CA PHE A 528 27.75 -16.92 -17.89
C PHE A 528 27.89 -18.41 -18.12
N GLY A 529 28.69 -18.77 -19.14
CA GLY A 529 29.06 -20.13 -19.46
C GLY A 529 30.59 -20.29 -19.46
N ARG A 530 31.06 -21.52 -19.30
CA ARG A 530 32.47 -21.86 -19.45
C ARG A 530 32.81 -21.89 -20.94
N GLU A 531 33.88 -21.22 -21.37
CA GLU A 531 34.53 -21.60 -22.60
C GLU A 531 34.97 -23.07 -22.46
N LEU A 532 34.49 -23.93 -23.36
CA LEU A 532 35.03 -25.27 -23.54
C LEU A 532 36.51 -25.10 -23.89
N ARG A 533 37.39 -25.14 -22.89
CA ARG A 533 38.82 -25.23 -23.07
C ARG A 533 39.23 -26.65 -23.42
#